data_dca4b29f7484e78c6a37b8a83b809097
#
_entry.id   dca4b29f7484e78c6a37b8a83b809097
#
_cell.length_a   1.000
_cell.length_b   1.000
_cell.length_c   1.000
_cell.angle_alpha   90.00
_cell.angle_beta   90.00
_cell.angle_gamma   90.00
#
_symmetry.space_group_name_H-M   'P 1'
#
loop_
_entity.id
_entity.type
_entity.pdbx_description
1 polymer ?
#
loop_
_entity_poly.entity_id
_entity_poly.type
_entity_poly.pdbx_seq_one_letter_code
_entity_poly.pdbx_strand_id
1 'polypeptide(L)'
;MSTIVDVWGREILDSRGNPTVEAEVSLASGARGRAAVPSGASTGAYEAVELRDGDADRFLGKGVLRAVGYVNESIAKAVRGMEAGEQEAIDQAMIDLDGTSNKRHLGANAMLAVSMAVARAAAEEQGVPLWSYLATSPQVDTLPVPMMNILNGGAHAPNNVDIQEFMVMPVGADTFSDGLRMGVEIFHHLKKVLENQGKNTAVGDEGGFAPDLASNEEAVEVVLEAIERAGYRAGDDVVLTLDAAATEFHENGEYVFHWSGGERRDADGMVEFWKEWVAKYPIRSIEDPLDENDWRGWTALTEAVGKDVQIVGDDLFVTNAARLEQGIRDGAANAILIKVNQIGTLSETLETMRMAHAAGYRSVVSHRSGETEDTLIADLAVATGAGQIKTGSASRTDRVAKYNQLLRIEEQLGASARYPGCGLWS
;
A
#
# COMPACT_ATOMS: atom_id res chain seq x y z
N MET A 1 29.00 -5.03 11.84
CA MET A 1 28.23 -3.79 11.97
C MET A 1 28.29 -3.31 13.39
N SER A 2 28.03 -2.03 13.65
CA SER A 2 28.07 -1.52 15.02
C SER A 2 26.74 -1.68 15.76
N THR A 3 26.82 -1.59 17.07
CA THR A 3 25.68 -1.78 17.96
C THR A 3 24.80 -0.54 18.03
N ILE A 4 23.53 -0.74 18.32
CA ILE A 4 22.57 0.31 18.65
C ILE A 4 22.95 0.92 20.00
N VAL A 5 23.20 2.23 20.04
CA VAL A 5 23.53 2.96 21.27
C VAL A 5 22.37 3.78 21.80
N ASP A 6 21.47 4.23 20.92
CA ASP A 6 20.30 4.99 21.30
C ASP A 6 19.12 4.78 20.39
N VAL A 7 17.90 4.87 20.96
CA VAL A 7 16.62 4.83 20.26
C VAL A 7 15.74 5.91 20.85
N TRP A 8 15.23 6.79 19.99
CA TRP A 8 14.39 7.90 20.38
C TRP A 8 13.11 7.98 19.53
N GLY A 9 11.95 7.92 20.16
CA GLY A 9 10.64 8.09 19.54
C GLY A 9 10.04 9.47 19.79
N ARG A 10 9.26 9.95 18.82
CA ARG A 10 8.47 11.17 18.95
C ARG A 10 7.13 11.03 18.26
N GLU A 11 6.19 11.87 18.68
CA GLU A 11 4.92 12.06 17.99
C GLU A 11 5.10 13.10 16.89
N ILE A 12 4.68 12.77 15.67
CA ILE A 12 4.61 13.69 14.53
C ILE A 12 3.20 13.65 13.94
N LEU A 13 2.92 14.42 12.90
CA LEU A 13 1.62 14.40 12.20
C LEU A 13 1.70 13.67 10.88
N ASP A 14 0.65 12.90 10.57
CA ASP A 14 0.43 12.31 9.25
C ASP A 14 -0.21 13.31 8.27
N SER A 15 -0.42 12.88 7.01
CA SER A 15 -1.00 13.69 5.94
C SER A 15 -2.46 14.12 6.18
N ARG A 16 -3.13 13.53 7.17
CA ARG A 16 -4.49 13.90 7.61
C ARG A 16 -4.49 14.80 8.85
N GLY A 17 -3.30 15.15 9.37
CA GLY A 17 -3.14 15.92 10.61
C GLY A 17 -3.38 15.09 11.87
N ASN A 18 -3.42 13.77 11.79
CA ASN A 18 -3.48 12.90 12.96
C ASN A 18 -2.07 12.56 13.46
N PRO A 19 -1.88 12.37 14.77
CA PRO A 19 -0.60 11.93 15.32
C PRO A 19 -0.18 10.55 14.79
N THR A 20 1.13 10.40 14.56
CA THR A 20 1.78 9.12 14.29
C THR A 20 3.16 9.06 14.94
N VAL A 21 3.80 7.88 14.91
CA VAL A 21 5.10 7.62 15.55
C VAL A 21 6.24 7.79 14.55
N GLU A 22 7.25 8.55 14.94
CA GLU A 22 8.57 8.57 14.30
C GLU A 22 9.62 8.07 15.29
N ALA A 23 10.51 7.19 14.84
CA ALA A 23 11.66 6.75 15.64
C ALA A 23 12.98 7.14 14.95
N GLU A 24 13.99 7.39 15.77
CA GLU A 24 15.38 7.60 15.36
C GLU A 24 16.28 6.61 16.11
N VAL A 25 17.16 5.93 15.39
CA VAL A 25 18.14 4.98 15.92
C VAL A 25 19.53 5.50 15.64
N SER A 26 20.41 5.49 16.65
CA SER A 26 21.82 5.87 16.54
C SER A 26 22.70 4.66 16.80
N LEU A 27 23.75 4.50 16.00
CA LEU A 27 24.73 3.41 16.11
C LEU A 27 26.03 3.90 16.76
N ALA A 28 26.83 2.98 17.30
CA ALA A 28 28.13 3.29 17.90
C ALA A 28 29.12 3.88 16.87
N SER A 29 28.95 3.62 15.58
CA SER A 29 29.70 4.24 14.48
C SER A 29 29.38 5.72 14.28
N GLY A 30 28.25 6.20 14.80
CA GLY A 30 27.69 7.53 14.53
C GLY A 30 26.63 7.55 13.42
N ALA A 31 26.43 6.44 12.69
CA ALA A 31 25.36 6.32 11.71
C ALA A 31 23.98 6.41 12.39
N ARG A 32 23.01 6.98 11.68
CA ARG A 32 21.63 7.21 12.19
C ARG A 32 20.60 6.81 11.16
N GLY A 33 19.50 6.30 11.64
CA GLY A 33 18.31 6.04 10.84
C GLY A 33 17.07 6.65 11.47
N ARG A 34 16.20 7.26 10.67
CA ARG A 34 14.93 7.82 11.12
C ARG A 34 13.81 7.32 10.23
N ALA A 35 12.69 6.94 10.82
CA ALA A 35 11.54 6.44 10.10
C ALA A 35 10.23 6.86 10.75
N ALA A 36 9.23 7.17 9.92
CA ALA A 36 7.89 7.55 10.33
C ALA A 36 6.86 6.53 9.83
N VAL A 37 5.91 6.16 10.69
CA VAL A 37 4.94 5.10 10.43
C VAL A 37 3.69 5.68 9.79
N PRO A 38 3.14 5.06 8.71
CA PRO A 38 1.85 5.42 8.15
C PRO A 38 0.68 4.91 9.03
N SER A 39 -0.53 5.41 8.78
CA SER A 39 -1.74 5.10 9.53
C SER A 39 -2.94 4.85 8.61
N GLY A 40 -3.72 3.80 8.83
CA GLY A 40 -4.93 3.50 8.06
C GLY A 40 -6.13 4.39 8.40
N ALA A 41 -7.09 4.52 7.45
CA ALA A 41 -8.44 5.03 7.71
C ALA A 41 -9.42 3.86 7.90
N SER A 42 -9.55 3.02 6.89
CA SER A 42 -10.13 1.68 7.00
C SER A 42 -9.05 0.72 7.50
N THR A 43 -9.41 -0.22 8.35
CA THR A 43 -8.47 -1.22 8.89
C THR A 43 -9.14 -2.58 8.85
N GLY A 44 -8.49 -3.56 8.20
CA GLY A 44 -8.93 -4.95 8.23
C GLY A 44 -9.00 -5.47 9.67
N ALA A 45 -10.00 -6.30 9.95
CA ALA A 45 -10.24 -6.79 11.32
C ALA A 45 -9.06 -7.58 11.91
N TYR A 46 -8.15 -8.04 11.07
CA TYR A 46 -7.00 -8.88 11.44
C TYR A 46 -5.67 -8.15 11.44
N GLU A 47 -5.64 -6.84 11.23
CA GLU A 47 -4.41 -6.04 11.29
C GLU A 47 -3.78 -6.05 12.69
N ALA A 48 -2.47 -5.91 12.74
CA ALA A 48 -1.77 -5.61 13.99
C ALA A 48 -2.20 -4.24 14.54
N VAL A 49 -2.27 -4.14 15.87
CA VAL A 49 -2.88 -2.98 16.54
C VAL A 49 -2.02 -1.74 16.41
N GLU A 50 -2.56 -0.70 15.79
CA GLU A 50 -2.05 0.66 15.91
C GLU A 50 -2.44 1.21 17.29
N LEU A 51 -1.45 1.39 18.18
CA LEU A 51 -1.73 1.82 19.54
C LEU A 51 -2.02 3.31 19.61
N ARG A 52 -3.23 3.65 20.04
CA ARG A 52 -3.72 5.01 20.28
C ARG A 52 -3.93 5.25 21.77
N ASP A 53 -3.79 6.51 22.21
CA ASP A 53 -3.92 6.87 23.64
C ASP A 53 -5.35 6.74 24.14
N GLY A 54 -6.34 7.03 23.32
CA GLY A 54 -7.77 7.02 23.68
C GLY A 54 -8.21 8.22 24.55
N ASP A 55 -7.32 9.17 24.79
CA ASP A 55 -7.61 10.40 25.54
C ASP A 55 -8.37 11.40 24.66
N ALA A 56 -9.67 11.54 24.89
CA ALA A 56 -10.55 12.40 24.10
C ALA A 56 -10.16 13.88 24.12
N ASP A 57 -9.49 14.34 25.17
CA ASP A 57 -9.07 15.73 25.33
C ASP A 57 -7.79 16.05 24.52
N ARG A 58 -7.15 15.02 23.99
CA ARG A 58 -5.93 15.16 23.19
C ARG A 58 -6.08 14.47 21.83
N PHE A 59 -6.00 15.27 20.74
CA PHE A 59 -6.19 14.78 19.35
C PHE A 59 -7.44 13.90 19.16
N LEU A 60 -8.51 14.20 19.90
CA LEU A 60 -9.79 13.46 19.83
C LEU A 60 -9.61 11.94 20.05
N GLY A 61 -8.71 11.55 20.95
CA GLY A 61 -8.39 10.17 21.25
C GLY A 61 -7.29 9.54 20.40
N LYS A 62 -6.82 10.24 19.33
CA LYS A 62 -5.88 9.69 18.35
C LYS A 62 -4.40 9.90 18.69
N GLY A 63 -4.07 10.44 19.89
CA GLY A 63 -2.69 10.60 20.36
C GLY A 63 -1.92 9.28 20.35
N VAL A 64 -0.56 9.35 20.30
CA VAL A 64 0.32 8.17 20.26
C VAL A 64 1.43 8.22 21.33
N LEU A 65 1.25 9.02 22.39
CA LEU A 65 2.28 9.16 23.43
C LEU A 65 2.56 7.86 24.17
N ARG A 66 1.60 6.96 24.31
CA ARG A 66 1.84 5.62 24.89
C ARG A 66 2.78 4.81 24.01
N ALA A 67 2.55 4.78 22.68
CA ALA A 67 3.44 4.12 21.74
C ALA A 67 4.84 4.74 21.76
N VAL A 68 4.93 6.08 21.75
CA VAL A 68 6.19 6.83 21.91
C VAL A 68 6.89 6.49 23.22
N GLY A 69 6.17 6.37 24.34
CA GLY A 69 6.71 5.94 25.62
C GLY A 69 7.35 4.55 25.54
N TYR A 70 6.69 3.60 24.90
CA TYR A 70 7.25 2.26 24.67
C TYR A 70 8.50 2.28 23.80
N VAL A 71 8.56 3.11 22.76
CA VAL A 71 9.80 3.29 21.97
C VAL A 71 10.94 3.77 22.86
N ASN A 72 10.71 4.82 23.68
CA ASN A 72 11.74 5.46 24.48
C ASN A 72 12.19 4.65 25.70
N GLU A 73 11.35 3.73 26.17
CA GLU A 73 11.62 2.97 27.41
C GLU A 73 11.86 1.47 27.11
N SER A 74 10.78 0.73 26.87
CA SER A 74 10.83 -0.74 26.80
C SER A 74 11.57 -1.24 25.59
N ILE A 75 11.24 -0.70 24.40
CA ILE A 75 11.87 -1.10 23.13
C ILE A 75 13.33 -0.65 23.10
N ALA A 76 13.61 0.63 23.44
CA ALA A 76 14.98 1.13 23.49
C ALA A 76 15.88 0.28 24.42
N LYS A 77 15.34 -0.14 25.57
CA LYS A 77 16.07 -1.01 26.50
C LYS A 77 16.33 -2.40 25.93
N ALA A 78 15.36 -2.97 25.20
CA ALA A 78 15.47 -4.31 24.63
C ALA A 78 16.48 -4.40 23.49
N VAL A 79 16.52 -3.37 22.61
CA VAL A 79 17.35 -3.40 21.39
C VAL A 79 18.73 -2.74 21.57
N ARG A 80 18.95 -1.95 22.62
CA ARG A 80 20.25 -1.31 22.90
C ARG A 80 21.35 -2.36 23.09
N GLY A 81 22.48 -2.18 22.39
CA GLY A 81 23.61 -3.10 22.37
C GLY A 81 23.50 -4.23 21.36
N MET A 82 22.36 -4.39 20.68
CA MET A 82 22.22 -5.34 19.56
C MET A 82 22.93 -4.81 18.32
N GLU A 83 23.45 -5.71 17.48
CA GLU A 83 24.08 -5.39 16.20
C GLU A 83 23.01 -4.95 15.19
N ALA A 84 23.15 -3.74 14.62
CA ALA A 84 22.15 -3.17 13.72
C ALA A 84 21.90 -3.98 12.45
N GLY A 85 22.85 -4.82 12.04
CA GLY A 85 22.72 -5.69 10.87
C GLY A 85 21.87 -6.94 11.11
N GLU A 86 21.56 -7.25 12.36
CA GLU A 86 20.76 -8.43 12.73
C GLU A 86 19.27 -8.06 12.81
N GLN A 87 18.70 -7.55 11.70
CA GLN A 87 17.32 -7.05 11.62
C GLN A 87 16.30 -8.05 12.19
N GLU A 88 16.39 -9.32 11.77
CA GLU A 88 15.47 -10.37 12.22
C GLU A 88 15.54 -10.58 13.74
N ALA A 89 16.75 -10.53 14.33
CA ALA A 89 16.92 -10.69 15.77
C ALA A 89 16.35 -9.48 16.54
N ILE A 90 16.49 -8.27 16.00
CA ILE A 90 15.96 -7.04 16.61
C ILE A 90 14.43 -7.06 16.55
N ASP A 91 13.86 -7.37 15.40
CA ASP A 91 12.41 -7.46 15.24
C ASP A 91 11.83 -8.57 16.13
N GLN A 92 12.48 -9.73 16.22
CA GLN A 92 12.08 -10.82 17.10
C GLN A 92 12.13 -10.42 18.58
N ALA A 93 13.15 -9.67 19.01
CA ALA A 93 13.23 -9.17 20.38
C ALA A 93 12.06 -8.23 20.74
N MET A 94 11.59 -7.42 19.79
CA MET A 94 10.40 -6.58 19.96
C MET A 94 9.10 -7.41 19.96
N ILE A 95 8.99 -8.43 19.12
CA ILE A 95 7.86 -9.36 19.08
C ILE A 95 7.73 -10.12 20.40
N ASP A 96 8.83 -10.65 20.91
CA ASP A 96 8.87 -11.37 22.19
C ASP A 96 8.54 -10.44 23.37
N LEU A 97 8.96 -9.19 23.29
CA LEU A 97 8.65 -8.17 24.32
C LEU A 97 7.16 -7.80 24.32
N ASP A 98 6.52 -7.72 23.16
CA ASP A 98 5.06 -7.51 23.06
C ASP A 98 4.29 -8.73 23.58
N GLY A 99 4.67 -9.93 23.18
CA GLY A 99 4.13 -11.20 23.63
C GLY A 99 2.69 -11.46 23.19
N THR A 100 2.12 -10.66 22.27
CA THR A 100 0.76 -10.85 21.75
C THR A 100 0.77 -11.06 20.23
N SER A 101 -0.21 -11.82 19.71
CA SER A 101 -0.26 -12.16 18.29
C SER A 101 -0.52 -10.96 17.37
N ASN A 102 -1.13 -9.88 17.89
CA ASN A 102 -1.51 -8.70 17.13
C ASN A 102 -0.84 -7.40 17.62
N LYS A 103 0.25 -7.51 18.40
CA LYS A 103 1.06 -6.39 18.88
C LYS A 103 0.29 -5.35 19.70
N ARG A 104 -0.77 -5.78 20.39
CA ARG A 104 -1.64 -4.87 21.17
C ARG A 104 -0.99 -4.26 22.41
N HIS A 105 0.11 -4.82 22.89
CA HIS A 105 0.78 -4.36 24.10
C HIS A 105 1.66 -3.14 23.82
N LEU A 106 2.60 -3.24 22.88
CA LEU A 106 3.51 -2.16 22.50
C LEU A 106 2.93 -1.28 21.38
N GLY A 107 2.14 -1.86 20.49
CA GLY A 107 1.64 -1.27 19.28
C GLY A 107 2.52 -1.56 18.06
N ALA A 108 1.89 -1.97 16.95
CA ALA A 108 2.57 -2.17 15.68
C ALA A 108 3.27 -0.89 15.21
N ASN A 109 2.69 0.28 15.47
CA ASN A 109 3.27 1.58 15.13
C ASN A 109 4.59 1.85 15.88
N ALA A 110 4.68 1.52 17.18
CA ALA A 110 5.92 1.67 17.94
C ALA A 110 7.01 0.73 17.45
N MET A 111 6.66 -0.55 17.22
CA MET A 111 7.60 -1.57 16.77
C MET A 111 8.10 -1.28 15.33
N LEU A 112 7.21 -0.95 14.41
CA LEU A 112 7.57 -0.66 13.02
C LEU A 112 8.46 0.58 12.91
N ALA A 113 8.18 1.64 13.68
CA ALA A 113 9.03 2.84 13.66
C ALA A 113 10.49 2.50 13.95
N VAL A 114 10.74 1.65 14.97
CA VAL A 114 12.09 1.21 15.34
C VAL A 114 12.67 0.25 14.28
N SER A 115 11.90 -0.73 13.82
CA SER A 115 12.32 -1.69 12.80
C SER A 115 12.83 -1.00 11.53
N MET A 116 12.06 -0.02 11.01
CA MET A 116 12.44 0.76 9.83
C MET A 116 13.65 1.68 10.10
N ALA A 117 13.71 2.30 11.28
CA ALA A 117 14.82 3.18 11.64
C ALA A 117 16.15 2.41 11.77
N VAL A 118 16.12 1.18 12.30
CA VAL A 118 17.28 0.28 12.37
C VAL A 118 17.80 -0.04 10.97
N ALA A 119 16.93 -0.44 10.06
CA ALA A 119 17.31 -0.75 8.67
C ALA A 119 18.01 0.45 7.99
N ARG A 120 17.49 1.66 8.21
CA ARG A 120 18.12 2.89 7.68
C ARG A 120 19.46 3.19 8.31
N ALA A 121 19.58 3.03 9.63
CA ALA A 121 20.88 3.23 10.31
C ALA A 121 21.94 2.23 9.83
N ALA A 122 21.54 0.98 9.60
CA ALA A 122 22.42 -0.05 9.08
C ALA A 122 22.82 0.20 7.62
N ALA A 123 21.90 0.67 6.78
CA ALA A 123 22.19 1.07 5.40
C ALA A 123 23.18 2.26 5.36
N GLU A 124 22.97 3.28 6.19
CA GLU A 124 23.88 4.42 6.32
C GLU A 124 25.27 4.01 6.78
N GLU A 125 25.37 3.12 7.78
CA GLU A 125 26.66 2.61 8.24
C GLU A 125 27.43 1.89 7.13
N GLN A 126 26.74 1.14 6.27
CA GLN A 126 27.36 0.47 5.13
C GLN A 126 27.65 1.41 3.96
N GLY A 127 27.15 2.64 3.98
CA GLY A 127 27.28 3.60 2.90
C GLY A 127 26.52 3.18 1.62
N VAL A 128 25.44 2.42 1.76
CA VAL A 128 24.61 1.96 0.64
C VAL A 128 23.20 2.54 0.74
N PRO A 129 22.50 2.74 -0.39
CA PRO A 129 21.11 3.17 -0.36
C PRO A 129 20.20 2.09 0.26
N LEU A 130 19.07 2.50 0.86
CA LEU A 130 18.18 1.61 1.57
C LEU A 130 17.65 0.48 0.69
N TRP A 131 17.26 0.76 -0.56
CA TRP A 131 16.81 -0.27 -1.50
C TRP A 131 17.86 -1.36 -1.75
N SER A 132 19.14 -1.01 -1.74
CA SER A 132 20.23 -1.97 -1.89
C SER A 132 20.50 -2.75 -0.61
N TYR A 133 20.36 -2.12 0.56
CA TYR A 133 20.47 -2.78 1.86
C TYR A 133 19.38 -3.82 2.10
N LEU A 134 18.12 -3.50 1.75
CA LEU A 134 16.98 -4.39 1.89
C LEU A 134 16.89 -5.45 0.81
N ALA A 135 17.79 -5.49 -0.15
CA ALA A 135 17.75 -6.37 -1.31
C ALA A 135 17.60 -7.84 -0.94
N THR A 136 16.57 -8.48 -1.47
CA THR A 136 16.28 -9.93 -1.28
C THR A 136 16.92 -10.81 -2.36
N SER A 137 17.51 -10.20 -3.39
CA SER A 137 18.21 -10.83 -4.50
C SER A 137 19.50 -10.10 -4.82
N PRO A 138 20.55 -10.80 -5.33
CA PRO A 138 21.77 -10.15 -5.79
C PRO A 138 21.57 -9.17 -6.96
N GLN A 139 20.49 -9.34 -7.73
CA GLN A 139 20.12 -8.48 -8.84
C GLN A 139 18.87 -7.70 -8.49
N VAL A 140 19.03 -6.42 -8.21
CA VAL A 140 17.95 -5.48 -7.91
C VAL A 140 17.99 -4.39 -8.95
N ASP A 141 17.16 -4.51 -9.96
CA ASP A 141 17.16 -3.61 -11.13
C ASP A 141 15.74 -3.20 -11.56
N THR A 142 14.72 -3.76 -10.94
CA THR A 142 13.32 -3.61 -11.37
C THR A 142 12.62 -2.49 -10.63
N LEU A 143 12.23 -1.44 -11.37
CA LEU A 143 11.37 -0.37 -10.90
C LEU A 143 9.90 -0.88 -10.91
N PRO A 144 9.10 -0.56 -9.88
CA PRO A 144 7.70 -0.96 -9.87
C PRO A 144 6.85 -0.15 -10.86
N VAL A 145 5.87 -0.79 -11.50
CA VAL A 145 4.81 -0.09 -12.24
C VAL A 145 3.87 0.58 -11.23
N PRO A 146 3.63 1.90 -11.32
CA PRO A 146 2.76 2.58 -10.37
C PRO A 146 1.28 2.34 -10.67
N MET A 147 0.51 1.98 -9.67
CA MET A 147 -0.95 1.97 -9.65
C MET A 147 -1.39 3.30 -9.05
N MET A 148 -1.73 4.27 -9.92
CA MET A 148 -1.97 5.67 -9.51
C MET A 148 -3.45 5.92 -9.28
N ASN A 149 -3.87 6.11 -8.03
CA ASN A 149 -5.25 6.39 -7.67
C ASN A 149 -5.64 7.81 -8.08
N ILE A 150 -6.31 7.99 -9.22
CA ILE A 150 -6.67 9.29 -9.77
C ILE A 150 -8.13 9.71 -9.51
N LEU A 151 -8.99 8.77 -9.10
CA LEU A 151 -10.38 9.05 -8.71
C LEU A 151 -10.76 8.19 -7.52
N ASN A 152 -11.29 8.83 -6.48
CA ASN A 152 -11.66 8.22 -5.21
C ASN A 152 -13.18 8.11 -5.06
N GLY A 153 -13.62 7.04 -4.42
CA GLY A 153 -14.98 6.82 -3.91
C GLY A 153 -14.96 6.14 -2.55
N GLY A 154 -16.01 5.45 -2.19
CA GLY A 154 -16.11 4.67 -0.96
C GLY A 154 -15.71 5.45 0.29
N ALA A 155 -14.96 4.81 1.18
CA ALA A 155 -14.47 5.44 2.43
C ALA A 155 -13.41 6.53 2.20
N HIS A 156 -12.80 6.61 1.00
CA HIS A 156 -11.75 7.58 0.66
C HIS A 156 -12.27 8.93 0.18
N ALA A 157 -13.59 9.07 -0.06
CA ALA A 157 -14.19 10.32 -0.52
C ALA A 157 -15.63 10.49 0.00
N PRO A 158 -16.03 11.69 0.43
CA PRO A 158 -17.42 11.99 0.82
C PRO A 158 -18.26 12.27 -0.45
N ASN A 159 -18.33 11.30 -1.35
CA ASN A 159 -19.09 11.37 -2.60
C ASN A 159 -20.03 10.15 -2.75
N ASN A 160 -20.65 10.01 -3.90
CA ASN A 160 -21.68 8.99 -4.20
C ASN A 160 -21.15 7.89 -5.14
N VAL A 161 -19.94 7.38 -4.92
CA VAL A 161 -19.33 6.27 -5.67
C VAL A 161 -19.02 5.14 -4.69
N ASP A 162 -19.45 3.90 -4.96
CA ASP A 162 -19.29 2.79 -4.01
C ASP A 162 -17.86 2.20 -4.04
N ILE A 163 -17.29 2.00 -5.23
CA ILE A 163 -15.92 1.50 -5.41
C ILE A 163 -14.92 2.56 -4.91
N GLN A 164 -13.96 2.13 -4.09
CA GLN A 164 -13.10 3.03 -3.33
C GLN A 164 -12.04 3.74 -4.15
N GLU A 165 -11.40 3.03 -5.12
CA GLU A 165 -10.32 3.60 -5.92
C GLU A 165 -10.39 3.18 -7.39
N PHE A 166 -10.18 4.18 -8.26
CA PHE A 166 -10.03 3.98 -9.70
C PHE A 166 -8.63 4.43 -10.08
N MET A 167 -7.79 3.47 -10.43
CA MET A 167 -6.37 3.67 -10.68
C MET A 167 -6.02 3.48 -12.15
N VAL A 168 -5.02 4.22 -12.60
CA VAL A 168 -4.35 4.03 -13.88
C VAL A 168 -2.98 3.41 -13.67
N MET A 169 -2.62 2.46 -14.53
CA MET A 169 -1.37 1.75 -14.50
C MET A 169 -0.71 1.83 -15.87
N PRO A 170 0.37 2.63 -16.05
CA PRO A 170 1.01 2.91 -17.34
C PRO A 170 1.96 1.76 -17.73
N VAL A 171 1.41 0.72 -18.34
CA VAL A 171 2.14 -0.51 -18.71
C VAL A 171 2.84 -0.43 -20.06
N GLY A 172 2.50 0.56 -20.90
CA GLY A 172 3.10 0.76 -22.21
C GLY A 172 4.37 1.62 -22.21
N ALA A 173 4.84 2.07 -21.04
CA ALA A 173 6.06 2.86 -20.92
C ALA A 173 7.31 1.97 -20.96
N ASP A 174 8.44 2.55 -21.42
CA ASP A 174 9.73 1.87 -21.46
C ASP A 174 10.55 2.10 -20.17
N THR A 175 10.26 3.17 -19.43
CA THR A 175 10.96 3.58 -18.20
C THR A 175 9.96 3.96 -17.10
N PHE A 176 10.41 3.95 -15.85
CA PHE A 176 9.59 4.42 -14.73
C PHE A 176 9.25 5.91 -14.89
N SER A 177 10.21 6.73 -15.27
CA SER A 177 10.00 8.17 -15.49
C SER A 177 8.97 8.46 -16.57
N ASP A 178 8.95 7.71 -17.67
CA ASP A 178 7.91 7.82 -18.70
C ASP A 178 6.55 7.35 -18.20
N GLY A 179 6.50 6.23 -17.47
CA GLY A 179 5.27 5.74 -16.85
C GLY A 179 4.67 6.74 -15.87
N LEU A 180 5.51 7.35 -15.02
CA LEU A 180 5.07 8.41 -14.11
C LEU A 180 4.54 9.62 -14.88
N ARG A 181 5.23 10.06 -15.94
CA ARG A 181 4.77 11.16 -16.81
C ARG A 181 3.39 10.87 -17.41
N MET A 182 3.19 9.66 -17.96
CA MET A 182 1.88 9.24 -18.52
C MET A 182 0.78 9.37 -17.47
N GLY A 183 0.99 8.86 -16.27
CA GLY A 183 0.01 8.95 -15.18
C GLY A 183 -0.30 10.39 -14.77
N VAL A 184 0.72 11.27 -14.71
CA VAL A 184 0.55 12.70 -14.40
C VAL A 184 -0.25 13.42 -15.51
N GLU A 185 0.05 13.14 -16.78
CA GLU A 185 -0.69 13.72 -17.92
C GLU A 185 -2.16 13.29 -17.90
N ILE A 186 -2.44 12.02 -17.63
CA ILE A 186 -3.81 11.51 -17.48
C ILE A 186 -4.52 12.19 -16.29
N PHE A 187 -3.86 12.33 -15.14
CA PHE A 187 -4.42 13.04 -13.99
C PHE A 187 -4.84 14.47 -14.33
N HIS A 188 -4.00 15.22 -15.06
CA HIS A 188 -4.36 16.57 -15.49
C HIS A 188 -5.45 16.61 -16.56
N HIS A 189 -5.53 15.61 -17.43
CA HIS A 189 -6.63 15.48 -18.37
C HIS A 189 -7.95 15.11 -17.67
N LEU A 190 -7.91 14.22 -16.65
CA LEU A 190 -9.10 13.92 -15.85
C LEU A 190 -9.64 15.16 -15.14
N LYS A 191 -8.77 16.02 -14.62
CA LYS A 191 -9.20 17.31 -14.07
C LYS A 191 -10.02 18.12 -15.07
N LYS A 192 -9.52 18.24 -16.32
CA LYS A 192 -10.22 18.98 -17.38
C LYS A 192 -11.53 18.32 -17.80
N VAL A 193 -11.59 16.97 -17.83
CA VAL A 193 -12.83 16.24 -18.10
C VAL A 193 -13.88 16.57 -17.08
N LEU A 194 -13.54 16.49 -15.79
CA LEU A 194 -14.44 16.80 -14.69
C LEU A 194 -14.87 18.27 -14.67
N GLU A 195 -13.96 19.22 -14.88
CA GLU A 195 -14.27 20.66 -14.99
C GLU A 195 -15.24 20.97 -16.13
N ASN A 196 -15.06 20.35 -17.30
CA ASN A 196 -15.94 20.53 -18.46
C ASN A 196 -17.36 19.97 -18.23
N GLN A 197 -17.49 18.99 -17.34
CA GLN A 197 -18.78 18.42 -16.92
C GLN A 197 -19.36 19.19 -15.71
N GLY A 198 -18.70 20.26 -15.22
CA GLY A 198 -19.13 21.03 -14.06
C GLY A 198 -18.99 20.28 -12.74
N LYS A 199 -18.16 19.23 -12.68
CA LYS A 199 -17.95 18.41 -11.50
C LYS A 199 -16.83 18.98 -10.59
N ASN A 200 -16.86 18.58 -9.32
CA ASN A 200 -15.84 18.97 -8.34
C ASN A 200 -14.47 18.33 -8.68
N THR A 201 -13.41 19.11 -8.52
CA THR A 201 -12.01 18.66 -8.69
C THR A 201 -11.18 18.81 -7.42
N ALA A 202 -11.81 18.83 -6.24
CA ALA A 202 -11.12 18.65 -4.99
C ALA A 202 -10.58 17.22 -4.89
N VAL A 203 -9.46 17.07 -4.20
CA VAL A 203 -8.80 15.75 -4.04
C VAL A 203 -9.10 15.16 -2.67
N GLY A 204 -9.21 13.84 -2.63
CA GLY A 204 -9.34 13.05 -1.41
C GLY A 204 -8.00 12.86 -0.69
N ASP A 205 -8.00 12.01 0.35
CA ASP A 205 -6.85 11.75 1.21
C ASP A 205 -5.64 11.21 0.44
N GLU A 206 -5.86 10.49 -0.63
CA GLU A 206 -4.81 9.87 -1.46
C GLU A 206 -4.44 10.69 -2.70
N GLY A 207 -5.00 11.90 -2.83
CA GLY A 207 -4.64 12.84 -3.89
C GLY A 207 -5.40 12.67 -5.21
N GLY A 208 -6.25 11.63 -5.36
CA GLY A 208 -7.19 11.47 -6.47
C GLY A 208 -8.39 12.41 -6.34
N PHE A 209 -9.06 12.72 -7.47
CA PHE A 209 -10.28 13.56 -7.45
C PHE A 209 -11.45 12.83 -6.78
N ALA A 210 -12.35 13.59 -6.18
CA ALA A 210 -13.50 13.06 -5.45
C ALA A 210 -14.82 13.72 -5.94
N PRO A 211 -15.19 13.55 -7.24
CA PRO A 211 -16.43 14.10 -7.77
C PRO A 211 -17.66 13.28 -7.35
N ASP A 212 -18.83 13.91 -7.36
CA ASP A 212 -20.11 13.18 -7.41
C ASP A 212 -20.35 12.69 -8.84
N LEU A 213 -20.64 11.39 -8.99
CA LEU A 213 -20.89 10.71 -10.25
C LEU A 213 -22.23 9.95 -10.19
N ALA A 214 -22.81 9.61 -11.33
CA ALA A 214 -24.10 8.94 -11.36
C ALA A 214 -24.00 7.45 -11.02
N SER A 215 -22.82 6.84 -11.22
CA SER A 215 -22.56 5.42 -10.94
C SER A 215 -21.08 5.10 -10.91
N ASN A 216 -20.73 3.88 -10.51
CA ASN A 216 -19.37 3.35 -10.62
C ASN A 216 -18.90 3.25 -12.09
N GLU A 217 -19.81 2.96 -13.03
CA GLU A 217 -19.50 2.96 -14.46
C GLU A 217 -19.09 4.34 -14.95
N GLU A 218 -19.79 5.41 -14.55
CA GLU A 218 -19.39 6.77 -14.93
C GLU A 218 -17.98 7.09 -14.44
N ALA A 219 -17.58 6.58 -13.27
CA ALA A 219 -16.21 6.74 -12.77
C ALA A 219 -15.18 6.09 -13.70
N VAL A 220 -15.44 4.87 -14.17
CA VAL A 220 -14.58 4.22 -15.18
C VAL A 220 -14.57 5.02 -16.48
N GLU A 221 -15.72 5.46 -16.97
CA GLU A 221 -15.85 6.15 -18.24
C GLU A 221 -15.11 7.50 -18.28
N VAL A 222 -15.17 8.30 -17.20
CA VAL A 222 -14.41 9.57 -17.13
C VAL A 222 -12.91 9.34 -17.06
N VAL A 223 -12.45 8.24 -16.43
CA VAL A 223 -11.04 7.86 -16.42
C VAL A 223 -10.60 7.42 -17.83
N LEU A 224 -11.38 6.61 -18.55
CA LEU A 224 -11.10 6.21 -19.91
C LEU A 224 -11.05 7.41 -20.86
N GLU A 225 -11.99 8.36 -20.73
CA GLU A 225 -11.98 9.61 -21.49
C GLU A 225 -10.69 10.42 -21.21
N ALA A 226 -10.22 10.44 -19.97
CA ALA A 226 -8.99 11.13 -19.60
C ALA A 226 -7.74 10.48 -20.23
N ILE A 227 -7.68 9.14 -20.27
CA ILE A 227 -6.60 8.37 -20.92
C ILE A 227 -6.56 8.71 -22.42
N GLU A 228 -7.72 8.67 -23.11
CA GLU A 228 -7.83 8.97 -24.54
C GLU A 228 -7.44 10.42 -24.84
N ARG A 229 -7.92 11.38 -24.03
CA ARG A 229 -7.58 12.80 -24.17
C ARG A 229 -6.10 13.10 -23.91
N ALA A 230 -5.43 12.29 -23.10
CA ALA A 230 -3.99 12.37 -22.90
C ALA A 230 -3.20 11.80 -24.09
N GLY A 231 -3.88 11.16 -25.05
CA GLY A 231 -3.27 10.59 -26.25
C GLY A 231 -2.79 9.14 -26.07
N TYR A 232 -3.21 8.47 -25.00
CA TYR A 232 -2.86 7.07 -24.72
C TYR A 232 -4.01 6.12 -25.05
N ARG A 233 -3.67 4.85 -25.32
CA ARG A 233 -4.63 3.79 -25.61
C ARG A 233 -4.92 2.98 -24.36
N ALA A 234 -6.18 3.01 -23.91
CA ALA A 234 -6.62 2.18 -22.82
C ALA A 234 -6.55 0.69 -23.23
N GLY A 235 -5.98 -0.13 -22.34
CA GLY A 235 -5.74 -1.56 -22.58
C GLY A 235 -4.36 -1.88 -23.15
N ASP A 236 -3.75 -0.97 -23.90
CA ASP A 236 -2.42 -1.16 -24.50
C ASP A 236 -1.34 -0.37 -23.74
N ASP A 237 -1.50 0.97 -23.69
CA ASP A 237 -0.53 1.86 -23.06
C ASP A 237 -0.77 2.00 -21.56
N VAL A 238 -2.07 2.01 -21.19
CA VAL A 238 -2.53 2.17 -19.80
C VAL A 238 -3.67 1.21 -19.53
N VAL A 239 -3.60 0.48 -18.44
CA VAL A 239 -4.69 -0.37 -17.96
C VAL A 239 -5.34 0.23 -16.72
N LEU A 240 -6.58 -0.19 -16.43
CA LEU A 240 -7.28 0.16 -15.22
C LEU A 240 -6.99 -0.86 -14.11
N THR A 241 -6.88 -0.35 -12.90
CA THR A 241 -6.86 -1.16 -11.69
C THR A 241 -7.83 -0.54 -10.69
N LEU A 242 -8.53 -1.39 -9.95
CA LEU A 242 -9.58 -0.99 -9.02
C LEU A 242 -9.28 -1.49 -7.63
N ASP A 243 -9.70 -0.72 -6.64
CA ASP A 243 -9.85 -1.18 -5.26
C ASP A 243 -11.33 -1.05 -4.88
N ALA A 244 -12.00 -2.17 -4.72
CA ALA A 244 -13.41 -2.18 -4.38
C ALA A 244 -13.66 -1.94 -2.89
N ALA A 245 -12.75 -2.37 -2.02
CA ALA A 245 -12.91 -2.41 -0.57
C ALA A 245 -14.29 -2.99 -0.19
N ALA A 246 -14.63 -4.15 -0.77
CA ALA A 246 -16.00 -4.65 -0.78
C ALA A 246 -16.56 -5.00 0.61
N THR A 247 -15.69 -5.17 1.61
CA THR A 247 -16.09 -5.31 3.01
C THR A 247 -16.90 -4.09 3.51
N GLU A 248 -16.58 -2.87 3.02
CA GLU A 248 -17.23 -1.62 3.42
C GLU A 248 -18.72 -1.53 2.98
N PHE A 249 -19.12 -2.27 1.95
CA PHE A 249 -20.51 -2.34 1.49
C PHE A 249 -21.11 -3.75 1.56
N HIS A 250 -20.51 -4.64 2.36
CA HIS A 250 -21.05 -5.97 2.65
C HIS A 250 -21.92 -5.94 3.91
N GLU A 251 -23.20 -6.22 3.76
CA GLU A 251 -24.21 -6.17 4.82
C GLU A 251 -25.09 -7.43 4.84
N ASN A 252 -25.13 -8.14 5.96
CA ASN A 252 -26.02 -9.30 6.17
C ASN A 252 -25.87 -10.42 5.11
N GLY A 253 -24.67 -10.61 4.55
CA GLY A 253 -24.39 -11.63 3.55
C GLY A 253 -24.67 -11.19 2.11
N GLU A 254 -24.94 -9.91 1.89
CA GLU A 254 -25.13 -9.30 0.58
C GLU A 254 -24.21 -8.08 0.42
N TYR A 255 -23.78 -7.81 -0.81
CA TYR A 255 -23.06 -6.60 -1.22
C TYR A 255 -24.06 -5.55 -1.72
N VAL A 256 -24.07 -4.37 -1.12
CA VAL A 256 -25.07 -3.33 -1.38
C VAL A 256 -24.43 -2.11 -2.00
N PHE A 257 -24.70 -1.87 -3.27
CA PHE A 257 -24.22 -0.68 -3.99
C PHE A 257 -25.14 0.51 -3.67
N HIS A 258 -24.89 1.18 -2.55
CA HIS A 258 -25.75 2.24 -2.01
C HIS A 258 -25.95 3.42 -2.98
N TRP A 259 -24.90 3.76 -3.73
CA TRP A 259 -24.88 4.92 -4.63
C TRP A 259 -25.20 4.55 -6.07
N SER A 260 -24.95 3.32 -6.47
CA SER A 260 -25.24 2.82 -7.84
C SER A 260 -26.59 2.12 -7.89
N GLY A 261 -27.65 2.82 -7.48
CA GLY A 261 -29.05 2.35 -7.61
C GLY A 261 -29.57 1.46 -6.49
N GLY A 262 -28.80 1.20 -5.43
CA GLY A 262 -29.19 0.34 -4.30
C GLY A 262 -29.24 -1.14 -4.66
N GLU A 263 -28.50 -1.55 -5.69
CA GLU A 263 -28.42 -2.92 -6.15
C GLU A 263 -27.82 -3.82 -5.05
N ARG A 264 -28.35 -5.04 -4.91
CA ARG A 264 -27.90 -6.04 -3.95
C ARG A 264 -27.43 -7.28 -4.69
N ARG A 265 -26.31 -7.84 -4.26
CA ARG A 265 -25.73 -9.05 -4.83
C ARG A 265 -25.24 -9.96 -3.70
N ASP A 266 -25.43 -11.25 -3.84
CA ASP A 266 -24.71 -12.24 -3.06
C ASP A 266 -23.30 -12.47 -3.63
N ALA A 267 -22.51 -13.38 -3.04
CA ALA A 267 -21.17 -13.68 -3.48
C ALA A 267 -21.12 -14.13 -4.96
N ASP A 268 -22.04 -14.99 -5.39
CA ASP A 268 -22.09 -15.49 -6.75
C ASP A 268 -22.47 -14.34 -7.72
N GLY A 269 -23.36 -13.44 -7.32
CA GLY A 269 -23.71 -12.22 -8.05
C GLY A 269 -22.55 -11.24 -8.18
N MET A 270 -21.68 -11.16 -7.18
CA MET A 270 -20.44 -10.36 -7.27
C MET A 270 -19.41 -10.97 -8.22
N VAL A 271 -19.28 -12.30 -8.25
CA VAL A 271 -18.42 -12.98 -9.25
C VAL A 271 -18.87 -12.66 -10.68
N GLU A 272 -20.18 -12.73 -10.95
CA GLU A 272 -20.70 -12.35 -12.27
C GLU A 272 -20.51 -10.86 -12.58
N PHE A 273 -20.70 -9.96 -11.61
CA PHE A 273 -20.43 -8.53 -11.77
C PHE A 273 -18.98 -8.28 -12.20
N TRP A 274 -18.01 -8.86 -11.54
CA TRP A 274 -16.60 -8.69 -11.91
C TRP A 274 -16.26 -9.32 -13.26
N LYS A 275 -16.86 -10.46 -13.61
CA LYS A 275 -16.71 -11.08 -14.96
C LYS A 275 -17.20 -10.14 -16.05
N GLU A 276 -18.36 -9.51 -15.85
CA GLU A 276 -18.91 -8.54 -16.81
C GLU A 276 -18.00 -7.31 -16.95
N TRP A 277 -17.50 -6.79 -15.81
CA TRP A 277 -16.65 -5.61 -15.80
C TRP A 277 -15.29 -5.84 -16.48
N VAL A 278 -14.63 -6.94 -16.22
CA VAL A 278 -13.35 -7.26 -16.87
C VAL A 278 -13.51 -7.60 -18.36
N ALA A 279 -14.69 -8.08 -18.77
CA ALA A 279 -14.99 -8.27 -20.20
C ALA A 279 -15.29 -6.95 -20.93
N LYS A 280 -15.82 -5.95 -20.22
CA LYS A 280 -16.24 -4.65 -20.79
C LYS A 280 -15.12 -3.62 -20.77
N TYR A 281 -14.28 -3.59 -19.74
CA TYR A 281 -13.29 -2.56 -19.50
C TYR A 281 -11.86 -3.13 -19.45
N PRO A 282 -10.81 -2.36 -19.74
CA PRO A 282 -9.43 -2.83 -19.72
C PRO A 282 -8.88 -2.94 -18.30
N ILE A 283 -9.59 -3.67 -17.44
CA ILE A 283 -9.23 -3.89 -16.03
C ILE A 283 -8.25 -5.06 -15.97
N ARG A 284 -7.09 -4.86 -15.33
CA ARG A 284 -6.05 -5.88 -15.14
C ARG A 284 -5.77 -6.24 -13.69
N SER A 285 -6.31 -5.47 -12.73
CA SER A 285 -6.18 -5.78 -11.32
C SER A 285 -7.41 -5.30 -10.55
N ILE A 286 -7.89 -6.12 -9.62
CA ILE A 286 -8.98 -5.79 -8.70
C ILE A 286 -8.52 -6.14 -7.28
N GLU A 287 -8.52 -5.15 -6.40
CA GLU A 287 -8.22 -5.28 -4.98
C GLU A 287 -9.52 -5.38 -4.20
N ASP A 288 -9.55 -6.27 -3.23
CA ASP A 288 -10.64 -6.57 -2.31
C ASP A 288 -12.04 -6.58 -2.98
N PRO A 289 -12.19 -7.43 -4.02
CA PRO A 289 -13.46 -7.53 -4.77
C PRO A 289 -14.61 -8.10 -3.97
N LEU A 290 -14.34 -8.70 -2.80
CA LEU A 290 -15.28 -9.41 -1.92
C LEU A 290 -14.92 -9.17 -0.45
N ASP A 291 -15.84 -9.48 0.47
CA ASP A 291 -15.63 -9.38 1.93
C ASP A 291 -14.42 -10.21 2.40
N GLU A 292 -13.69 -9.70 3.39
CA GLU A 292 -12.47 -10.28 3.94
C GLU A 292 -12.63 -11.69 4.54
N ASN A 293 -13.87 -12.15 4.73
CA ASN A 293 -14.23 -13.47 5.24
C ASN A 293 -14.94 -14.36 4.22
N ASP A 294 -15.23 -13.87 3.02
CA ASP A 294 -15.92 -14.65 1.97
C ASP A 294 -14.95 -15.51 1.15
N TRP A 295 -14.20 -16.39 1.81
CA TRP A 295 -13.20 -17.26 1.18
C TRP A 295 -13.74 -18.07 -0.01
N ARG A 296 -15.04 -18.47 0.04
CA ARG A 296 -15.69 -19.18 -1.05
C ARG A 296 -15.82 -18.31 -2.29
N GLY A 297 -16.29 -17.08 -2.11
CA GLY A 297 -16.41 -16.11 -3.19
C GLY A 297 -15.06 -15.76 -3.80
N TRP A 298 -14.04 -15.55 -2.97
CA TRP A 298 -12.67 -15.29 -3.42
C TRP A 298 -12.12 -16.43 -4.29
N THR A 299 -12.27 -17.69 -3.88
CA THR A 299 -11.86 -18.86 -4.67
C THR A 299 -12.61 -18.89 -6.00
N ALA A 300 -13.95 -18.73 -5.97
CA ALA A 300 -14.78 -18.74 -7.17
C ALA A 300 -14.41 -17.63 -8.17
N LEU A 301 -14.14 -16.40 -7.67
CA LEU A 301 -13.70 -15.30 -8.51
C LEU A 301 -12.30 -15.55 -9.11
N THR A 302 -11.38 -16.07 -8.31
CA THR A 302 -10.03 -16.40 -8.76
C THR A 302 -10.05 -17.46 -9.86
N GLU A 303 -10.89 -18.50 -9.73
CA GLU A 303 -11.10 -19.50 -10.77
C GLU A 303 -11.70 -18.89 -12.05
N ALA A 304 -12.63 -17.94 -11.90
CA ALA A 304 -13.36 -17.36 -13.02
C ALA A 304 -12.52 -16.39 -13.86
N VAL A 305 -11.72 -15.51 -13.24
CA VAL A 305 -11.01 -14.43 -13.94
C VAL A 305 -9.51 -14.35 -13.61
N GLY A 306 -9.02 -15.03 -12.60
CA GLY A 306 -7.65 -14.89 -12.08
C GLY A 306 -6.54 -15.29 -13.07
N LYS A 307 -6.88 -15.95 -14.19
CA LYS A 307 -5.93 -16.26 -15.26
C LYS A 307 -5.52 -15.00 -16.04
N ASP A 308 -6.45 -14.06 -16.22
CA ASP A 308 -6.28 -12.87 -17.05
C ASP A 308 -6.23 -11.58 -16.23
N VAL A 309 -6.70 -11.63 -14.96
CA VAL A 309 -6.80 -10.49 -14.05
C VAL A 309 -6.10 -10.80 -12.74
N GLN A 310 -5.35 -9.84 -12.22
CA GLN A 310 -4.77 -9.90 -10.89
C GLN A 310 -5.86 -9.63 -9.86
N ILE A 311 -6.03 -10.57 -8.92
CA ILE A 311 -6.93 -10.46 -7.78
C ILE A 311 -6.10 -10.27 -6.54
N VAL A 312 -6.17 -9.06 -5.95
CA VAL A 312 -5.32 -8.64 -4.84
C VAL A 312 -6.08 -8.71 -3.53
N GLY A 313 -5.55 -9.43 -2.54
CA GLY A 313 -6.06 -9.41 -1.18
C GLY A 313 -5.32 -8.36 -0.34
N ASP A 314 -6.05 -7.32 0.13
CA ASP A 314 -5.63 -6.37 1.14
C ASP A 314 -6.20 -6.81 2.50
N ASP A 315 -7.46 -6.53 2.79
CA ASP A 315 -8.12 -6.92 4.05
C ASP A 315 -8.21 -8.44 4.20
N LEU A 316 -8.28 -9.17 3.07
CA LEU A 316 -8.21 -10.63 3.08
C LEU A 316 -6.95 -11.16 3.76
N PHE A 317 -5.78 -10.56 3.50
CA PHE A 317 -4.47 -11.06 3.95
C PHE A 317 -3.81 -10.21 5.03
N VAL A 318 -4.06 -8.92 5.07
CA VAL A 318 -3.49 -7.93 6.01
C VAL A 318 -1.98 -8.06 6.20
N THR A 319 -1.24 -8.34 5.13
CA THR A 319 0.21 -8.60 5.15
C THR A 319 0.62 -9.72 6.14
N ASN A 320 -0.31 -10.65 6.46
CA ASN A 320 -0.14 -11.68 7.47
C ASN A 320 0.16 -13.04 6.81
N ALA A 321 1.31 -13.64 7.13
CA ALA A 321 1.77 -14.91 6.56
C ALA A 321 0.77 -16.06 6.78
N ALA A 322 0.10 -16.13 7.94
CA ALA A 322 -0.84 -17.22 8.22
C ALA A 322 -2.13 -17.11 7.37
N ARG A 323 -2.62 -15.88 7.15
CA ARG A 323 -3.77 -15.65 6.27
C ARG A 323 -3.41 -15.88 4.79
N LEU A 324 -2.19 -15.47 4.39
CA LEU A 324 -1.68 -15.75 3.05
C LEU A 324 -1.54 -17.25 2.81
N GLU A 325 -1.01 -18.01 3.78
CA GLU A 325 -0.91 -19.48 3.70
C GLU A 325 -2.29 -20.15 3.49
N GLN A 326 -3.32 -19.63 4.17
CA GLN A 326 -4.69 -20.07 3.93
C GLN A 326 -5.13 -19.77 2.48
N GLY A 327 -4.93 -18.56 1.99
CA GLY A 327 -5.30 -18.17 0.62
C GLY A 327 -4.59 -19.03 -0.44
N ILE A 328 -3.30 -19.28 -0.26
CA ILE A 328 -2.52 -20.15 -1.15
C ILE A 328 -3.11 -21.57 -1.17
N ARG A 329 -3.40 -22.15 0.00
CA ARG A 329 -3.98 -23.47 0.12
C ARG A 329 -5.37 -23.57 -0.53
N ASP A 330 -6.19 -22.55 -0.34
CA ASP A 330 -7.60 -22.52 -0.76
C ASP A 330 -7.75 -21.99 -2.22
N GLY A 331 -6.68 -21.50 -2.84
CA GLY A 331 -6.68 -20.92 -4.20
C GLY A 331 -7.43 -19.58 -4.29
N ALA A 332 -7.42 -18.80 -3.21
CA ALA A 332 -8.08 -17.51 -3.11
C ALA A 332 -7.10 -16.38 -3.44
N ALA A 333 -7.43 -15.50 -4.36
CA ALA A 333 -6.57 -14.45 -4.91
C ALA A 333 -5.36 -14.99 -5.72
N ASN A 334 -4.55 -14.11 -6.30
CA ASN A 334 -3.28 -14.42 -6.96
C ASN A 334 -2.22 -13.33 -6.74
N ALA A 335 -2.55 -12.36 -5.87
CA ALA A 335 -1.65 -11.30 -5.42
C ALA A 335 -2.01 -10.85 -4.00
N ILE A 336 -1.05 -10.26 -3.32
CA ILE A 336 -1.20 -9.70 -1.98
C ILE A 336 -0.81 -8.22 -1.97
N LEU A 337 -1.58 -7.39 -1.27
CA LEU A 337 -1.18 -6.04 -0.93
C LEU A 337 -0.24 -6.07 0.29
N ILE A 338 0.82 -5.30 0.24
CA ILE A 338 1.85 -5.24 1.29
C ILE A 338 1.81 -3.87 1.96
N LYS A 339 1.31 -3.82 3.17
CA LYS A 339 1.26 -2.64 4.03
C LYS A 339 2.09 -2.92 5.29
N VAL A 340 3.26 -2.33 5.40
CA VAL A 340 4.23 -2.61 6.48
C VAL A 340 3.65 -2.45 7.90
N ASN A 341 2.69 -1.52 8.07
CA ASN A 341 2.07 -1.29 9.37
C ASN A 341 0.96 -2.27 9.74
N GLN A 342 0.42 -3.05 8.78
CA GLN A 342 -0.57 -4.11 9.06
C GLN A 342 0.03 -5.27 9.86
N ILE A 343 1.35 -5.47 9.75
CA ILE A 343 2.06 -6.54 10.46
C ILE A 343 3.04 -6.01 11.52
N GLY A 344 3.70 -4.86 11.28
CA GLY A 344 4.40 -4.08 12.29
C GLY A 344 5.90 -4.31 12.42
N THR A 345 6.54 -5.14 11.58
CA THR A 345 8.00 -5.24 11.44
C THR A 345 8.42 -5.46 9.99
N LEU A 346 9.65 -5.07 9.63
CA LEU A 346 10.21 -5.34 8.31
C LEU A 346 10.46 -6.83 8.07
N SER A 347 10.92 -7.57 9.10
CA SER A 347 11.20 -8.99 8.98
C SER A 347 9.94 -9.80 8.64
N GLU A 348 8.81 -9.55 9.32
CA GLU A 348 7.53 -10.21 9.02
C GLU A 348 7.00 -9.80 7.64
N THR A 349 7.18 -8.51 7.25
CA THR A 349 6.81 -8.02 5.91
C THR A 349 7.58 -8.78 4.82
N LEU A 350 8.91 -8.84 4.94
CA LEU A 350 9.77 -9.53 3.97
C LEU A 350 9.49 -11.04 3.92
N GLU A 351 9.19 -11.67 5.05
CA GLU A 351 8.80 -13.09 5.12
C GLU A 351 7.50 -13.35 4.36
N THR A 352 6.49 -12.50 4.57
CA THR A 352 5.21 -12.60 3.87
C THR A 352 5.40 -12.43 2.34
N MET A 353 6.22 -11.47 1.91
CA MET A 353 6.53 -11.28 0.50
C MET A 353 7.28 -12.49 -0.09
N ARG A 354 8.25 -13.08 0.64
CA ARG A 354 8.96 -14.29 0.21
C ARG A 354 7.99 -15.49 0.05
N MET A 355 7.06 -15.67 0.99
CA MET A 355 6.02 -16.69 0.91
C MET A 355 5.12 -16.49 -0.31
N ALA A 356 4.66 -15.27 -0.55
CA ALA A 356 3.84 -14.92 -1.72
C ALA A 356 4.56 -15.31 -3.03
N HIS A 357 5.78 -14.83 -3.22
CA HIS A 357 6.57 -15.09 -4.42
C HIS A 357 6.86 -16.59 -4.61
N ALA A 358 7.19 -17.32 -3.54
CA ALA A 358 7.42 -18.77 -3.60
C ALA A 358 6.18 -19.56 -4.05
N ALA A 359 4.98 -19.04 -3.77
CA ALA A 359 3.71 -19.62 -4.18
C ALA A 359 3.20 -19.11 -5.56
N GLY A 360 3.96 -18.23 -6.23
CA GLY A 360 3.55 -17.63 -7.50
C GLY A 360 2.57 -16.46 -7.37
N TYR A 361 2.32 -15.96 -6.16
CA TYR A 361 1.56 -14.73 -5.93
C TYR A 361 2.43 -13.51 -6.22
N ARG A 362 1.83 -12.46 -6.77
CA ARG A 362 2.47 -11.16 -6.89
C ARG A 362 2.31 -10.34 -5.62
N SER A 363 3.21 -9.40 -5.40
CA SER A 363 3.12 -8.43 -4.32
C SER A 363 2.90 -7.04 -4.88
N VAL A 364 1.99 -6.27 -4.27
CA VAL A 364 1.81 -4.84 -4.53
C VAL A 364 2.22 -4.10 -3.26
N VAL A 365 3.33 -3.38 -3.29
CA VAL A 365 3.76 -2.58 -2.13
C VAL A 365 2.90 -1.33 -2.05
N SER A 366 2.30 -1.09 -0.88
CA SER A 366 1.25 -0.09 -0.75
C SER A 366 1.52 0.91 0.38
N HIS A 367 1.03 2.13 0.16
CA HIS A 367 0.85 3.18 1.14
C HIS A 367 -0.35 2.91 2.05
N ARG A 368 -0.63 3.88 2.94
CA ARG A 368 -1.91 3.97 3.68
C ARG A 368 -2.56 5.33 3.40
N SER A 369 -3.85 5.46 3.78
CA SER A 369 -4.58 6.74 3.65
C SER A 369 -3.94 7.87 4.47
N GLY A 370 -3.41 7.59 5.66
CA GLY A 370 -2.59 8.51 6.44
C GLY A 370 -1.10 8.23 6.23
N GLU A 371 -0.45 9.05 5.42
CA GLU A 371 0.97 8.93 5.09
C GLU A 371 1.81 10.03 5.72
N THR A 372 3.11 9.87 5.65
CA THR A 372 4.11 10.87 5.98
C THR A 372 5.01 11.12 4.76
N GLU A 373 6.04 11.97 4.88
CA GLU A 373 7.08 12.10 3.85
C GLU A 373 8.04 10.90 3.77
N ASP A 374 7.89 9.89 4.63
CA ASP A 374 8.72 8.68 4.60
C ASP A 374 8.58 7.93 3.27
N THR A 375 9.72 7.49 2.70
CA THR A 375 9.78 6.88 1.37
C THR A 375 10.14 5.40 1.38
N LEU A 376 10.16 4.76 2.55
CA LEU A 376 10.62 3.37 2.69
C LEU A 376 9.93 2.41 1.72
N ILE A 377 8.63 2.57 1.48
CA ILE A 377 7.88 1.69 0.58
C ILE A 377 8.36 1.75 -0.88
N ALA A 378 8.93 2.88 -1.32
CA ALA A 378 9.57 2.97 -2.62
C ALA A 378 10.86 2.14 -2.67
N ASP A 379 11.70 2.27 -1.65
CA ASP A 379 12.91 1.47 -1.51
C ASP A 379 12.58 -0.03 -1.37
N LEU A 380 11.56 -0.38 -0.59
CA LEU A 380 11.09 -1.75 -0.39
C LEU A 380 10.60 -2.39 -1.70
N ALA A 381 9.82 -1.66 -2.50
CA ALA A 381 9.30 -2.17 -3.77
C ALA A 381 10.43 -2.54 -4.75
N VAL A 382 11.49 -1.74 -4.80
CA VAL A 382 12.66 -2.03 -5.62
C VAL A 382 13.48 -3.16 -5.01
N ALA A 383 13.78 -3.11 -3.71
CA ALA A 383 14.60 -4.09 -3.00
C ALA A 383 14.10 -5.52 -3.13
N THR A 384 12.79 -5.70 -3.17
CA THR A 384 12.12 -7.01 -3.24
C THR A 384 11.76 -7.44 -4.65
N GLY A 385 11.93 -6.56 -5.64
CA GLY A 385 11.49 -6.83 -7.02
C GLY A 385 9.97 -7.03 -7.12
N ALA A 386 9.17 -6.36 -6.27
CA ALA A 386 7.71 -6.48 -6.23
C ALA A 386 7.03 -6.20 -7.57
N GLY A 387 7.67 -5.37 -8.41
CA GLY A 387 7.19 -5.02 -9.75
C GLY A 387 6.01 -4.06 -9.77
N GLN A 388 5.37 -3.79 -8.63
CA GLN A 388 4.19 -2.94 -8.51
C GLN A 388 4.24 -2.10 -7.22
N ILE A 389 3.72 -0.86 -7.30
CA ILE A 389 3.54 0.01 -6.15
C ILE A 389 2.21 0.76 -6.23
N LYS A 390 1.45 0.75 -5.14
CA LYS A 390 0.23 1.53 -4.96
C LYS A 390 0.52 2.61 -3.92
N THR A 391 0.72 3.87 -4.36
CA THR A 391 1.13 4.97 -3.46
C THR A 391 0.38 6.27 -3.71
N GLY A 392 -0.90 6.14 -4.11
CA GLY A 392 -1.82 7.25 -4.32
C GLY A 392 -1.64 7.95 -5.67
N SER A 393 -2.12 9.17 -5.74
CA SER A 393 -2.17 9.96 -6.97
C SER A 393 -0.89 10.75 -7.23
N ALA A 394 -0.88 11.48 -8.35
CA ALA A 394 0.17 12.42 -8.74
C ALA A 394 0.08 13.78 -8.00
N SER A 395 -0.60 13.84 -6.87
CA SER A 395 -0.78 15.05 -6.05
C SER A 395 -0.63 14.72 -4.57
N ARG A 396 -0.39 15.74 -3.75
CA ARG A 396 -0.03 15.70 -2.32
C ARG A 396 1.41 15.18 -2.10
N THR A 397 2.19 15.90 -1.32
CA THR A 397 3.62 15.63 -1.11
C THR A 397 3.88 14.26 -0.48
N ASP A 398 3.00 13.82 0.42
CA ASP A 398 3.03 12.52 1.06
C ASP A 398 2.99 11.33 0.06
N ARG A 399 2.34 11.54 -1.10
CA ARG A 399 2.29 10.56 -2.22
C ARG A 399 3.48 10.77 -3.15
N VAL A 400 3.65 11.99 -3.63
CA VAL A 400 4.69 12.35 -4.61
C VAL A 400 6.11 12.08 -4.09
N ALA A 401 6.34 12.11 -2.77
CA ALA A 401 7.63 11.79 -2.16
C ALA A 401 8.11 10.38 -2.57
N LYS A 402 7.21 9.38 -2.62
CA LYS A 402 7.53 7.99 -3.01
C LYS A 402 7.88 7.90 -4.50
N TYR A 403 7.12 8.58 -5.36
CA TYR A 403 7.43 8.66 -6.80
C TYR A 403 8.78 9.36 -7.05
N ASN A 404 9.04 10.45 -6.36
CA ASN A 404 10.33 11.14 -6.43
C ASN A 404 11.50 10.27 -5.96
N GLN A 405 11.27 9.40 -4.96
CA GLN A 405 12.28 8.43 -4.52
C GLN A 405 12.55 7.39 -5.61
N LEU A 406 11.53 6.88 -6.27
CA LEU A 406 11.67 5.93 -7.38
C LEU A 406 12.43 6.56 -8.57
N LEU A 407 12.19 7.84 -8.89
CA LEU A 407 12.99 8.56 -9.90
C LEU A 407 14.49 8.62 -9.52
N ARG A 408 14.80 8.87 -8.23
CA ARG A 408 16.19 8.85 -7.77
C ARG A 408 16.83 7.47 -7.85
N ILE A 409 16.04 6.42 -7.56
CA ILE A 409 16.50 5.03 -7.67
C ILE A 409 16.72 4.68 -9.15
N GLU A 410 15.82 5.07 -10.05
CA GLU A 410 16.01 4.89 -11.50
C GLU A 410 17.31 5.54 -11.98
N GLU A 411 17.58 6.77 -11.56
CA GLU A 411 18.83 7.47 -11.86
C GLU A 411 20.07 6.73 -11.31
N GLN A 412 20.00 6.21 -10.08
CA GLN A 412 21.10 5.43 -9.47
C GLN A 412 21.36 4.11 -10.20
N LEU A 413 20.33 3.43 -10.65
CA LEU A 413 20.43 2.20 -11.43
C LEU A 413 20.94 2.47 -12.86
N GLY A 414 20.65 3.64 -13.42
CA GLY A 414 21.08 4.04 -14.76
C GLY A 414 20.68 3.03 -15.83
N ALA A 415 21.63 2.57 -16.63
CA ALA A 415 21.37 1.64 -17.73
C ALA A 415 20.93 0.22 -17.29
N SER A 416 21.03 -0.12 -16.01
CA SER A 416 20.53 -1.39 -15.48
C SER A 416 19.06 -1.32 -15.04
N ALA A 417 18.50 -0.12 -14.95
CA ALA A 417 17.10 0.06 -14.57
C ALA A 417 16.16 -0.65 -15.56
N ARG A 418 15.25 -1.43 -15.03
CA ARG A 418 14.23 -2.18 -15.79
C ARG A 418 12.84 -1.74 -15.34
N TYR A 419 12.01 -1.41 -16.30
CA TYR A 419 10.59 -1.18 -16.06
C TYR A 419 9.80 -2.32 -16.71
N PRO A 420 9.07 -3.15 -15.94
CA PRO A 420 8.47 -4.37 -16.49
C PRO A 420 7.32 -4.09 -17.45
N GLY A 421 6.62 -2.96 -17.30
CA GLY A 421 5.48 -2.61 -18.15
C GLY A 421 4.47 -3.75 -18.27
N CYS A 422 4.01 -4.04 -19.50
CA CYS A 422 3.10 -5.15 -19.76
C CYS A 422 3.71 -6.54 -19.51
N GLY A 423 5.03 -6.67 -19.40
CA GLY A 423 5.73 -7.89 -19.00
C GLY A 423 5.47 -8.30 -17.53
N LEU A 424 4.84 -7.44 -16.74
CA LEU A 424 4.52 -7.73 -15.34
C LEU A 424 3.68 -8.98 -15.14
N TRP A 425 2.82 -9.32 -16.11
CA TRP A 425 1.91 -10.48 -16.07
C TRP A 425 2.33 -11.63 -16.99
N SER A 426 3.52 -11.56 -17.62
CA SER A 426 4.05 -12.59 -18.52
C SER A 426 4.73 -13.74 -17.74
#